data_71ae40b77cd01f03a8974c58ac0822da
#
_entry.id   71ae40b77cd01f03a8974c58ac0822da
#
_cell.length_a   1.000
_cell.length_b   1.000
_cell.length_c   1.000
_cell.angle_alpha   90.00
_cell.angle_beta   90.00
_cell.angle_gamma   90.00
#
_symmetry.space_group_name_H-M   'P 1'
#
loop_
_entity.id
_entity.type
_entity.pdbx_description
1 polymer ?
#
loop_
_entity_poly.entity_id
_entity_poly.type
_entity_poly.pdbx_seq_one_letter_code
_entity_poly.pdbx_strand_id
1 'polypeptide(L)'
;QGEFLDITSIGITLDEGSSKGKMVEFDVNFQSGSLLSLIIPSRDGSLIEGLKAGLKLDNIQYFSPIAIFKGTGMVSSKTQIENGPKKGDFCLDIKILNQ
;
A
#
# COMPACT_ATOMS: atom_id res chain seq x y z
N GLN A 1 11.96 0.01 20.70
CA GLN A 1 12.12 0.61 19.97
C GLN A 1 12.12 0.05 18.57
N GLY A 2 11.44 0.46 17.76
CA GLY A 2 11.57 0.27 16.39
C GLY A 2 11.16 -1.03 15.76
N GLU A 3 10.63 -1.96 16.50
CA GLU A 3 10.12 -3.16 15.89
C GLU A 3 8.68 -2.95 15.47
N PHE A 4 8.39 -3.36 14.25
CA PHE A 4 7.04 -3.28 13.71
C PHE A 4 6.44 -4.66 13.71
N LEU A 5 5.13 -4.74 14.02
CA LEU A 5 4.42 -5.99 13.89
C LEU A 5 4.37 -6.39 12.42
N ASP A 6 4.22 -7.69 12.19
CA ASP A 6 4.03 -8.18 10.84
C ASP A 6 2.67 -7.72 10.33
N ILE A 7 2.69 -6.92 9.29
CA ILE A 7 1.48 -6.43 8.66
C ILE A 7 1.12 -7.38 7.52
N THR A 8 -0.06 -7.96 7.57
CA THR A 8 -0.49 -8.93 6.57
C THR A 8 -1.21 -8.30 5.40
N SER A 9 -1.93 -7.21 5.66
CA SER A 9 -2.59 -6.47 4.60
C SER A 9 -2.78 -5.03 5.03
N ILE A 10 -3.10 -4.17 4.07
CA ILE A 10 -3.41 -2.77 4.38
C ILE A 10 -4.63 -2.36 3.60
N GLY A 11 -5.39 -1.42 4.20
CA GLY A 11 -6.53 -0.80 3.54
C GLY A 11 -6.21 0.66 3.28
N ILE A 12 -6.37 1.08 2.04
CA ILE A 12 -6.07 2.43 1.61
C ILE A 12 -7.36 3.10 1.16
N THR A 13 -7.59 4.32 1.63
CA THR A 13 -8.74 5.11 1.20
C THR A 13 -8.20 6.34 0.46
N LEU A 14 -8.63 6.52 -0.78
CA LEU A 14 -8.19 7.65 -1.59
C LEU A 14 -9.19 8.80 -1.49
N ASP A 15 -8.68 10.01 -1.64
CA ASP A 15 -9.49 11.22 -1.60
C ASP A 15 -10.03 11.61 -2.97
N GLU A 16 -9.50 11.01 -4.02
CA GLU A 16 -9.86 11.37 -5.40
C GLU A 16 -9.96 10.12 -6.24
N GLY A 17 -10.55 10.30 -7.43
CA GLY A 17 -10.63 9.24 -8.39
C GLY A 17 -11.88 8.40 -8.24
N SER A 18 -11.96 7.32 -9.01
CA SER A 18 -13.15 6.48 -9.02
C SER A 18 -13.32 5.69 -7.74
N SER A 19 -12.26 5.54 -6.95
CA SER A 19 -12.31 4.83 -5.67
C SER A 19 -12.42 5.76 -4.47
N LYS A 20 -12.74 7.04 -4.72
CA LYS A 20 -12.81 8.02 -3.64
C LYS A 20 -13.75 7.56 -2.55
N GLY A 21 -13.27 7.63 -1.30
CA GLY A 21 -14.07 7.31 -0.14
C GLY A 21 -14.21 5.83 0.14
N LYS A 22 -13.70 4.97 -0.71
CA LYS A 22 -13.76 3.53 -0.50
C LYS A 22 -12.40 3.03 -0.05
N MET A 23 -12.42 2.13 0.93
CA MET A 23 -11.19 1.47 1.33
C MET A 23 -10.94 0.29 0.40
N VAL A 24 -9.75 0.24 -0.16
CA VAL A 24 -9.32 -0.88 -0.98
C VAL A 24 -8.22 -1.59 -0.23
N GLU A 25 -8.36 -2.90 -0.08
CA GLU A 25 -7.43 -3.69 0.73
C GLU A 25 -6.49 -4.47 -0.16
N PHE A 26 -5.21 -4.49 0.23
CA PHE A 26 -4.17 -5.22 -0.49
C PHE A 26 -3.38 -6.06 0.48
N ASP A 27 -3.01 -7.26 0.05
CA ASP A 27 -2.10 -8.09 0.83
C ASP A 27 -0.70 -7.50 0.77
N VAL A 28 0.00 -7.60 1.88
CA VAL A 28 1.41 -7.19 1.92
C VAL A 28 2.24 -8.32 1.35
N ASN A 29 2.96 -8.03 0.28
CA ASN A 29 3.79 -9.00 -0.39
C ASN A 29 5.14 -9.18 0.31
N PHE A 30 5.67 -8.10 0.86
CA PHE A 30 6.94 -8.11 1.54
C PHE A 30 6.97 -6.96 2.53
N GLN A 31 7.63 -7.17 3.66
CA GLN A 31 7.80 -6.12 4.66
C GLN A 31 9.24 -6.09 5.14
N SER A 32 9.79 -4.89 5.23
CA SER A 32 11.10 -4.66 5.83
C SER A 32 10.96 -3.49 6.78
N GLY A 33 10.81 -3.80 8.07
CA GLY A 33 10.58 -2.76 9.07
C GLY A 33 9.32 -1.96 8.77
N SER A 34 9.48 -0.69 8.52
CA SER A 34 8.35 0.21 8.24
C SER A 34 8.01 0.31 6.77
N LEU A 35 8.66 -0.47 5.91
CA LEU A 35 8.41 -0.44 4.47
C LEU A 35 7.61 -1.67 4.08
N LEU A 36 6.46 -1.44 3.43
CA LEU A 36 5.58 -2.51 2.98
C LEU A 36 5.51 -2.49 1.47
N SER A 37 5.63 -3.66 0.86
CA SER A 37 5.53 -3.79 -0.60
C SER A 37 4.24 -4.50 -0.95
N LEU A 38 3.48 -3.90 -1.87
CA LEU A 38 2.20 -4.42 -2.35
C LEU A 38 2.28 -4.62 -3.84
N ILE A 39 1.46 -5.53 -4.36
CA ILE A 39 1.32 -5.67 -5.80
C ILE A 39 -0.09 -5.26 -6.18
N ILE A 40 -0.19 -4.30 -7.09
CA ILE A 40 -1.46 -3.79 -7.56
C ILE A 40 -1.66 -4.27 -8.98
N PRO A 41 -2.77 -4.99 -9.24
CA PRO A 41 -3.03 -5.51 -10.57
C PRO A 41 -3.16 -4.40 -11.59
N SER A 42 -2.68 -4.67 -12.81
CA SER A 42 -2.72 -3.66 -13.87
C SER A 42 -4.14 -3.24 -14.23
N ARG A 43 -5.12 -4.09 -13.95
CA ARG A 43 -6.52 -3.74 -14.25
C ARG A 43 -7.05 -2.60 -13.38
N ASP A 44 -6.38 -2.29 -12.29
CA ASP A 44 -6.79 -1.21 -11.39
C ASP A 44 -6.10 0.10 -11.77
N GLY A 45 -6.22 0.48 -13.04
CA GLY A 45 -5.48 1.61 -13.59
C GLY A 45 -5.74 2.93 -12.90
N SER A 46 -6.99 3.22 -12.55
CA SER A 46 -7.28 4.49 -11.89
C SER A 46 -6.67 4.55 -10.50
N LEU A 47 -6.64 3.42 -9.80
CA LEU A 47 -5.99 3.35 -8.49
C LEU A 47 -4.49 3.53 -8.63
N ILE A 48 -3.91 2.87 -9.62
CA ILE A 48 -2.47 2.98 -9.86
C ILE A 48 -2.08 4.42 -10.15
N GLU A 49 -2.87 5.12 -10.97
CA GLU A 49 -2.60 6.51 -11.28
C GLU A 49 -2.70 7.42 -10.06
N GLY A 50 -3.61 7.11 -9.16
CA GLY A 50 -3.78 7.90 -7.96
C GLY A 50 -2.69 7.71 -6.93
N LEU A 51 -1.99 6.57 -6.96
CA LEU A 51 -0.98 6.26 -5.96
C LEU A 51 0.41 6.63 -6.49
N LYS A 52 0.70 7.91 -6.52
CA LYS A 52 1.95 8.42 -7.06
C LYS A 52 3.03 8.40 -6.00
N ALA A 53 4.27 8.18 -6.43
CA ALA A 53 5.41 8.24 -5.52
C ALA A 53 5.45 9.60 -4.84
N GLY A 54 5.63 9.61 -3.54
CA GLY A 54 5.62 10.82 -2.73
C GLY A 54 4.28 11.17 -2.13
N LEU A 55 3.20 10.49 -2.56
CA LEU A 55 1.87 10.77 -2.04
C LEU A 55 1.76 10.33 -0.59
N LYS A 56 1.28 11.24 0.25
CA LYS A 56 0.99 10.92 1.64
C LYS A 56 -0.43 10.41 1.75
N LEU A 57 -0.60 9.31 2.44
CA LEU A 57 -1.89 8.66 2.64
C LEU A 57 -2.27 8.82 4.10
N ASP A 58 -3.36 9.51 4.36
CA ASP A 58 -3.75 9.86 5.73
C ASP A 58 -4.66 8.83 6.37
N ASN A 59 -5.34 8.02 5.55
CA ASN A 59 -6.31 7.06 6.06
C ASN A 59 -5.90 5.66 5.65
N ILE A 60 -4.97 5.09 6.41
CA ILE A 60 -4.54 3.72 6.16
C ILE A 60 -4.92 2.88 7.37
N GLN A 61 -5.43 1.69 7.10
CA GLN A 61 -5.59 0.67 8.12
C GLN A 61 -4.55 -0.41 7.88
N TYR A 62 -3.79 -0.69 8.92
CA TYR A 62 -2.78 -1.74 8.87
C TYR A 62 -3.31 -2.94 9.62
N PHE A 63 -3.39 -4.09 8.95
CA PHE A 63 -3.94 -5.30 9.53
C PHE A 63 -2.81 -6.26 9.88
N SER A 64 -2.81 -6.71 11.11
CA SER A 64 -1.89 -7.75 11.57
C SER A 64 -2.72 -8.92 12.11
N PRO A 65 -2.09 -10.06 12.39
CA PRO A 65 -2.85 -11.20 12.92
C PRO A 65 -3.53 -10.93 14.25
N ILE A 66 -3.06 -9.94 15.00
CA ILE A 66 -3.58 -9.72 16.35
C ILE A 66 -4.25 -8.36 16.54
N ALA A 67 -4.17 -7.45 15.56
CA ALA A 67 -4.69 -6.11 15.77
C ALA A 67 -4.87 -5.38 14.46
N ILE A 68 -5.62 -4.29 14.52
CA ILE A 68 -5.80 -3.35 13.42
C ILE A 68 -5.30 -2.00 13.90
N PHE A 69 -4.44 -1.38 13.11
CA PHE A 69 -3.91 -0.06 13.43
C PHE A 69 -4.36 0.93 12.37
N LYS A 70 -4.66 2.14 12.81
CA LYS A 70 -4.90 3.24 11.89
C LYS A 70 -3.70 4.15 11.89
N GLY A 71 -3.37 4.69 10.73
CA GLY A 71 -2.23 5.58 10.67
C GLY A 71 -2.05 6.20 9.31
N THR A 72 -0.87 6.71 9.10
CA THR A 72 -0.51 7.38 7.86
C THR A 72 0.66 6.66 7.22
N GLY A 73 0.81 6.88 5.93
CA GLY A 73 1.92 6.32 5.19
C GLY A 73 2.22 7.18 3.99
N MET A 74 3.26 6.82 3.27
CA MET A 74 3.64 7.52 2.07
C MET A 74 4.04 6.51 1.01
N VAL A 75 3.61 6.79 -0.22
CA VAL A 75 4.06 5.99 -1.36
C VAL A 75 5.53 6.31 -1.58
N SER A 76 6.38 5.34 -1.28
CA SER A 76 7.82 5.51 -1.39
C SER A 76 8.28 5.28 -2.83
N SER A 77 7.73 4.29 -3.50
CA SER A 77 8.06 4.04 -4.89
C SER A 77 6.93 3.30 -5.55
N LYS A 78 6.89 3.38 -6.88
CA LYS A 78 5.92 2.65 -7.70
C LYS A 78 6.65 2.21 -8.95
N THR A 79 6.70 0.90 -9.17
CA THR A 79 7.49 0.33 -10.26
C THR A 79 6.67 -0.74 -10.96
N GLN A 80 6.64 -0.70 -12.29
CA GLN A 80 5.97 -1.73 -13.05
C GLN A 80 6.82 -2.99 -13.07
N ILE A 81 6.19 -4.12 -12.85
CA ILE A 81 6.87 -5.41 -12.84
C ILE A 81 7.10 -5.85 -14.28
N GLU A 82 8.34 -6.16 -14.61
CA GLU A 82 8.72 -6.42 -15.99
C GLU A 82 8.90 -7.89 -16.31
N ASN A 83 8.94 -8.75 -15.30
CA ASN A 83 9.20 -10.17 -15.51
C ASN A 83 8.35 -11.02 -14.59
N GLY A 84 8.14 -12.27 -14.98
CA GLY A 84 7.48 -13.24 -14.12
C GLY A 84 5.98 -13.23 -14.22
N PRO A 85 5.31 -13.98 -13.32
CA PRO A 85 3.85 -14.15 -13.38
C PRO A 85 3.06 -12.87 -13.18
N LYS A 86 3.67 -11.88 -12.53
CA LYS A 86 2.99 -10.61 -12.25
C LYS A 86 3.41 -9.51 -13.23
N LYS A 87 4.01 -9.89 -14.36
CA LYS A 87 4.43 -8.91 -15.36
C LYS A 87 3.26 -8.00 -15.74
N GLY A 88 3.52 -6.70 -15.77
CA GLY A 88 2.49 -5.71 -16.08
C GLY A 88 1.80 -5.12 -14.88
N ASP A 89 1.81 -5.81 -13.75
CA ASP A 89 1.29 -5.28 -12.50
C ASP A 89 2.31 -4.31 -11.91
N PHE A 90 1.92 -3.62 -10.85
CA PHE A 90 2.79 -2.61 -10.23
C PHE A 90 3.16 -3.01 -8.82
N CYS A 91 4.43 -2.84 -8.50
CA CYS A 91 4.90 -2.97 -7.12
C CYS A 91 4.88 -1.60 -6.49
N LEU A 92 4.16 -1.48 -5.39
CA LEU A 92 4.02 -0.23 -4.67
C LEU A 92 4.64 -0.39 -3.29
N ASP A 93 5.59 0.47 -2.97
CA ASP A 93 6.20 0.47 -1.64
C ASP A 93 5.59 1.58 -0.82
N ILE A 94 5.09 1.24 0.35
CA ILE A 94 4.47 2.18 1.28
C ILE A 94 5.32 2.24 2.54
N LYS A 95 5.70 3.43 2.93
CA LYS A 95 6.41 3.62 4.19
C LYS A 95 5.42 4.02 5.27
N ILE A 96 5.45 3.30 6.38
CA ILE A 96 4.64 3.64 7.54
C ILE A 96 5.23 4.87 8.20
N LEU A 97 4.43 5.93 8.30
CA LEU A 97 4.92 7.19 8.86
C LEU A 97 4.54 7.36 10.31
N ASN A 98 3.41 6.81 10.69
CA ASN A 98 2.87 7.07 12.01
C ASN A 98 2.05 5.90 12.45
N GLN A 99 2.22 5.54 13.69
CA GLN A 99 1.50 4.42 14.28
C GLN A 99 0.68 4.87 15.47
#